data_8d77b8757dbeadf4f3f725a5a72d9d23
#
_entry.id   8d77b8757dbeadf4f3f725a5a72d9d23
#
_cell.length_a   1.000
_cell.length_b   1.000
_cell.length_c   1.000
_cell.angle_alpha   90.00
_cell.angle_beta   90.00
_cell.angle_gamma   90.00
#
_symmetry.space_group_name_H-M   'P 1'
#
loop_
_entity.id
_entity.type
_entity.pdbx_description
1 polymer ?
#
loop_
_entity_poly.entity_id
_entity_poly.type
_entity_poly.pdbx_seq_one_letter_code
_entity_poly.pdbx_strand_id
1 'polypeptide(L)'
;MPDRPLPKNLQRSLKVSTVDEMWYKLLIEGNVRWRQGRHLFGMLPSNPRCVNCHRPFAGIGGTLLRVIQGTHKSDKNPRFCAACHSFTSQYPGGAEIELTMLFVDVRGSTTIAEKMNDSEFSRLMNRFYEATISVLVQADAFIDKLVGDEVTALFIPGFAGKEHARRAVEAG
;
A
#
# COMPACT_ATOMS: atom_id res chain seq x y z
N MET A 1 15.49 -19.76 -2.98
CA MET A 1 15.22 -20.08 -4.40
C MET A 1 15.44 -18.79 -5.22
N PRO A 2 16.66 -18.42 -5.58
CA PRO A 2 16.93 -17.16 -6.27
C PRO A 2 16.79 -17.20 -7.79
N ASP A 3 16.55 -18.35 -8.44
CA ASP A 3 16.72 -18.51 -9.89
C ASP A 3 15.45 -18.82 -10.69
N ARG A 4 14.30 -18.23 -10.36
CA ARG A 4 13.19 -18.31 -11.30
C ARG A 4 13.36 -17.23 -12.37
N PRO A 5 13.52 -17.60 -13.68
CA PRO A 5 13.65 -16.60 -14.73
C PRO A 5 12.39 -15.75 -14.84
N LEU A 6 12.59 -14.44 -15.01
CA LEU A 6 11.51 -13.50 -15.27
C LEU A 6 10.80 -13.85 -16.58
N PRO A 7 9.47 -13.77 -16.66
CA PRO A 7 8.75 -13.97 -17.90
C PRO A 7 9.15 -12.92 -18.94
N LYS A 8 9.25 -13.34 -20.20
CA LYS A 8 9.72 -12.50 -21.32
C LYS A 8 8.99 -11.17 -21.48
N ASN A 9 7.68 -11.16 -21.12
CA ASN A 9 6.87 -9.94 -21.15
C ASN A 9 7.32 -8.92 -20.09
N LEU A 10 7.68 -9.36 -18.88
CA LEU A 10 8.22 -8.47 -17.83
C LEU A 10 9.65 -8.02 -18.20
N GLN A 11 10.51 -8.92 -18.67
CA GLN A 11 11.85 -8.56 -19.13
C GLN A 11 11.79 -7.48 -20.21
N ARG A 12 10.93 -7.66 -21.23
CA ARG A 12 10.76 -6.69 -22.31
C ARG A 12 10.12 -5.38 -21.85
N SER A 13 9.12 -5.45 -20.98
CA SER A 13 8.40 -4.26 -20.46
C SER A 13 9.25 -3.39 -19.56
N LEU A 14 10.08 -4.00 -18.72
CA LEU A 14 10.93 -3.31 -17.74
C LEU A 14 12.40 -3.20 -18.17
N LYS A 15 12.79 -3.88 -19.26
CA LYS A 15 14.20 -3.96 -19.72
C LYS A 15 15.13 -4.44 -18.59
N VAL A 16 14.77 -5.55 -17.96
CA VAL A 16 15.50 -6.14 -16.82
C VAL A 16 15.84 -7.60 -17.10
N SER A 17 16.91 -8.09 -16.52
CA SER A 17 17.42 -9.45 -16.66
C SER A 17 17.16 -10.29 -15.40
N THR A 18 17.20 -9.66 -14.23
CA THR A 18 17.12 -10.31 -12.92
C THR A 18 15.93 -9.83 -12.11
N VAL A 19 15.57 -10.60 -11.07
CA VAL A 19 14.50 -10.23 -10.12
C VAL A 19 14.89 -8.97 -9.35
N ASP A 20 16.15 -8.82 -8.96
CA ASP A 20 16.64 -7.67 -8.22
C ASP A 20 16.59 -6.39 -9.07
N GLU A 21 17.02 -6.46 -10.34
CA GLU A 21 16.83 -5.33 -11.28
C GLU A 21 15.36 -4.96 -11.47
N MET A 22 14.49 -5.96 -11.52
CA MET A 22 13.05 -5.72 -11.60
C MET A 22 12.54 -4.96 -10.37
N TRP A 23 12.91 -5.40 -9.16
CA TRP A 23 12.51 -4.73 -7.93
C TRP A 23 13.10 -3.33 -7.82
N TYR A 24 14.38 -3.14 -8.15
CA TYR A 24 15.01 -1.82 -8.17
C TYR A 24 14.24 -0.86 -9.07
N LYS A 25 13.96 -1.27 -10.32
CA LYS A 25 13.20 -0.43 -11.26
C LYS A 25 11.78 -0.13 -10.80
N LEU A 26 11.08 -1.13 -10.26
CA LEU A 26 9.72 -0.93 -9.76
C LEU A 26 9.69 0.04 -8.56
N LEU A 27 10.68 -0.05 -7.66
CA LEU A 27 10.72 0.73 -6.43
C LEU A 27 11.32 2.13 -6.62
N ILE A 28 12.21 2.34 -7.59
CA ILE A 28 12.84 3.65 -7.87
C ILE A 28 12.17 4.37 -9.02
N GLU A 29 12.11 3.74 -10.21
CA GLU A 29 11.57 4.38 -11.41
C GLU A 29 10.05 4.33 -11.44
N GLY A 30 9.49 3.27 -10.84
CA GLY A 30 8.07 2.97 -10.88
C GLY A 30 7.61 2.47 -12.26
N ASN A 31 6.35 2.13 -12.33
CA ASN A 31 5.69 1.80 -13.59
C ASN A 31 4.51 2.76 -13.79
N VAL A 32 4.50 3.49 -14.90
CA VAL A 32 3.47 4.51 -15.19
C VAL A 32 2.06 3.94 -15.10
N ARG A 33 1.83 2.75 -15.67
CA ARG A 33 0.51 2.09 -15.61
C ARG A 33 0.12 1.71 -14.19
N TRP A 34 1.08 1.28 -13.39
CA TRP A 34 0.86 0.94 -11.99
C TRP A 34 0.53 2.18 -11.15
N ARG A 35 1.28 3.26 -11.32
CA ARG A 35 0.99 4.54 -10.65
C ARG A 35 -0.39 5.09 -11.01
N GLN A 36 -0.73 5.11 -12.30
CA GLN A 36 -2.06 5.52 -12.77
C GLN A 36 -3.17 4.64 -12.17
N GLY A 37 -2.94 3.31 -12.12
CA GLY A 37 -3.87 2.37 -11.50
C GLY A 37 -4.05 2.62 -10.01
N ARG A 38 -2.95 2.86 -9.26
CA ARG A 38 -3.01 3.21 -7.82
C ARG A 38 -3.82 4.47 -7.59
N HIS A 39 -3.55 5.51 -8.35
CA HIS A 39 -4.27 6.78 -8.24
C HIS A 39 -5.75 6.61 -8.56
N LEU A 40 -6.10 5.94 -9.66
CA LEU A 40 -7.49 5.67 -10.04
C LEU A 40 -8.23 4.87 -8.96
N PHE A 41 -7.63 3.79 -8.45
CA PHE A 41 -8.24 2.99 -7.40
C PHE A 41 -8.28 3.73 -6.06
N GLY A 42 -7.34 4.62 -5.80
CA GLY A 42 -7.32 5.48 -4.62
C GLY A 42 -8.52 6.42 -4.52
N MET A 43 -9.04 6.89 -5.67
CA MET A 43 -10.22 7.75 -5.74
C MET A 43 -11.55 7.03 -5.45
N LEU A 44 -11.61 5.71 -5.56
CA LEU A 44 -12.84 4.96 -5.26
C LEU A 44 -13.14 4.99 -3.75
N PRO A 45 -14.37 5.32 -3.33
CA PRO A 45 -14.72 5.31 -1.92
C PRO A 45 -14.81 3.87 -1.43
N SER A 46 -13.89 3.42 -0.63
CA SER A 46 -13.97 2.14 0.11
C SER A 46 -12.70 1.78 0.87
N ASN A 47 -12.82 1.25 2.05
CA ASN A 47 -11.80 0.57 2.84
C ASN A 47 -12.37 -0.79 3.30
N PRO A 48 -11.57 -1.82 3.57
CA PRO A 48 -10.10 -1.89 3.41
C PRO A 48 -9.63 -2.00 1.95
N ARG A 49 -8.35 -1.72 1.71
CA ARG A 49 -7.70 -1.70 0.39
C ARG A 49 -6.46 -2.57 0.34
N CYS A 50 -6.08 -2.94 -0.87
CA CYS A 50 -4.76 -3.52 -1.11
C CYS A 50 -3.67 -2.47 -0.86
N VAL A 51 -2.73 -2.74 0.04
CA VAL A 51 -1.62 -1.82 0.38
C VAL A 51 -0.73 -1.50 -0.82
N ASN A 52 -0.65 -2.40 -1.79
CA ASN A 52 0.22 -2.26 -2.95
C ASN A 52 -0.45 -1.51 -4.12
N CYS A 53 -1.66 -1.89 -4.54
CA CYS A 53 -2.31 -1.30 -5.73
C CYS A 53 -3.53 -0.44 -5.41
N HIS A 54 -3.86 -0.22 -4.15
CA HIS A 54 -5.00 0.56 -3.64
C HIS A 54 -6.40 0.07 -4.06
N ARG A 55 -6.51 -1.09 -4.69
CA ARG A 55 -7.82 -1.70 -5.02
C ARG A 55 -8.63 -1.92 -3.74
N PRO A 56 -9.85 -1.40 -3.67
CA PRO A 56 -10.73 -1.64 -2.53
C PRO A 56 -11.24 -3.07 -2.50
N PHE A 57 -11.43 -3.62 -1.28
CA PHE A 57 -11.97 -4.96 -1.07
C PHE A 57 -13.45 -4.97 -0.69
N ALA A 58 -13.96 -3.85 -0.20
CA ALA A 58 -15.32 -3.71 0.31
C ALA A 58 -16.02 -2.47 -0.31
N GLY A 59 -17.28 -2.27 0.08
CA GLY A 59 -18.10 -1.16 -0.40
C GLY A 59 -18.42 -1.23 -1.89
N ILE A 60 -18.95 -0.14 -2.44
CA ILE A 60 -19.38 -0.05 -3.85
C ILE A 60 -18.19 -0.29 -4.79
N GLY A 61 -17.04 0.34 -4.50
CA GLY A 61 -15.83 0.19 -5.32
C GLY A 61 -15.29 -1.24 -5.33
N GLY A 62 -15.27 -1.94 -4.18
CA GLY A 62 -14.84 -3.32 -4.08
C GLY A 62 -15.77 -4.29 -4.81
N THR A 63 -17.09 -4.09 -4.70
CA THR A 63 -18.09 -4.90 -5.40
C THR A 63 -17.95 -4.75 -6.92
N LEU A 64 -17.81 -3.52 -7.39
CA LEU A 64 -17.63 -3.22 -8.82
C LEU A 64 -16.39 -3.91 -9.39
N LEU A 65 -15.24 -3.78 -8.72
CA LEU A 65 -13.99 -4.40 -9.17
C LEU A 65 -14.01 -5.93 -9.06
N ARG A 66 -14.75 -6.49 -8.12
CA ARG A 66 -14.95 -7.94 -8.02
C ARG A 66 -15.72 -8.47 -9.23
N VAL A 67 -16.80 -7.80 -9.64
CA VAL A 67 -17.62 -8.19 -10.79
C VAL A 67 -16.85 -8.02 -12.09
N ILE A 68 -16.19 -6.88 -12.31
CA ILE A 68 -15.54 -6.55 -13.58
C ILE A 68 -14.19 -7.26 -13.76
N GLN A 69 -13.39 -7.35 -12.69
CA GLN A 69 -12.00 -7.82 -12.77
C GLN A 69 -11.72 -9.07 -11.94
N GLY A 70 -12.72 -9.66 -11.29
CA GLY A 70 -12.54 -10.80 -10.39
C GLY A 70 -11.63 -10.48 -9.17
N THR A 71 -11.47 -9.20 -8.85
CA THR A 71 -10.54 -8.78 -7.79
C THR A 71 -11.07 -9.21 -6.43
N HIS A 72 -10.26 -9.95 -5.68
CA HIS A 72 -10.57 -10.36 -4.32
C HIS A 72 -9.34 -10.21 -3.42
N LYS A 73 -9.59 -10.19 -2.13
CA LYS A 73 -8.58 -10.18 -1.08
C LYS A 73 -7.82 -11.51 -1.12
N SER A 74 -6.51 -11.49 -0.85
CA SER A 74 -5.75 -12.73 -0.73
C SER A 74 -6.08 -13.45 0.57
N ASP A 75 -6.32 -14.76 0.49
CA ASP A 75 -6.58 -15.60 1.68
C ASP A 75 -5.33 -15.76 2.55
N LYS A 76 -4.14 -15.72 1.94
CA LYS A 76 -2.86 -15.90 2.65
C LYS A 76 -2.34 -14.61 3.27
N ASN A 77 -2.60 -13.46 2.65
CA ASN A 77 -2.20 -12.16 3.18
C ASN A 77 -3.33 -11.15 2.96
N PRO A 78 -4.14 -10.89 4.00
CA PRO A 78 -5.34 -10.04 3.88
C PRO A 78 -5.05 -8.57 3.59
N ARG A 79 -3.80 -8.13 3.63
CA ARG A 79 -3.38 -6.77 3.25
C ARG A 79 -3.23 -6.59 1.75
N PHE A 80 -3.14 -7.69 0.97
CA PHE A 80 -2.95 -7.69 -0.47
C PHE A 80 -4.17 -8.22 -1.20
N CYS A 81 -4.39 -7.76 -2.44
CA CYS A 81 -5.25 -8.48 -3.36
C CYS A 81 -4.53 -9.74 -3.88
N ALA A 82 -5.30 -10.73 -4.34
CA ALA A 82 -4.74 -12.00 -4.82
C ALA A 82 -3.66 -11.80 -5.90
N ALA A 83 -3.84 -10.86 -6.82
CA ALA A 83 -2.88 -10.58 -7.87
C ALA A 83 -1.55 -10.01 -7.32
N CYS A 84 -1.61 -9.04 -6.39
CA CYS A 84 -0.40 -8.48 -5.78
C CYS A 84 0.32 -9.51 -4.91
N HIS A 85 -0.43 -10.30 -4.13
CA HIS A 85 0.16 -11.37 -3.33
C HIS A 85 0.82 -12.44 -4.21
N SER A 86 0.15 -12.86 -5.28
CA SER A 86 0.72 -13.82 -6.24
C SER A 86 2.01 -13.29 -6.85
N PHE A 87 2.04 -12.02 -7.28
CA PHE A 87 3.23 -11.39 -7.84
C PHE A 87 4.41 -11.38 -6.84
N THR A 88 4.20 -10.90 -5.62
CA THR A 88 5.27 -10.84 -4.61
C THR A 88 5.76 -12.23 -4.18
N SER A 89 4.85 -13.21 -4.11
CA SER A 89 5.20 -14.60 -3.79
C SER A 89 5.92 -15.31 -4.92
N GLN A 90 5.62 -14.94 -6.16
CA GLN A 90 6.22 -15.55 -7.35
C GLN A 90 7.62 -15.00 -7.62
N TYR A 91 7.86 -13.73 -7.29
CA TYR A 91 9.14 -13.04 -7.47
C TYR A 91 9.65 -12.49 -6.14
N PRO A 92 10.05 -13.39 -5.21
CA PRO A 92 10.62 -12.95 -3.94
C PRO A 92 11.95 -12.24 -4.19
N GLY A 93 12.12 -11.09 -3.54
CA GLY A 93 13.31 -10.26 -3.68
C GLY A 93 13.03 -8.86 -3.15
N GLY A 94 13.93 -7.96 -3.41
CA GLY A 94 13.86 -6.56 -3.00
C GLY A 94 15.01 -5.77 -3.61
N ALA A 95 15.10 -4.50 -3.22
CA ALA A 95 16.21 -3.65 -3.59
C ALA A 95 16.53 -2.72 -2.42
N GLU A 96 17.80 -2.37 -2.30
CA GLU A 96 18.22 -1.31 -1.40
C GLU A 96 17.91 0.04 -2.05
N ILE A 97 17.08 0.83 -1.39
CA ILE A 97 16.58 2.10 -1.92
C ILE A 97 16.51 3.16 -0.82
N GLU A 98 16.65 4.42 -1.22
CA GLU A 98 16.28 5.56 -0.38
C GLU A 98 14.77 5.78 -0.47
N LEU A 99 14.12 5.93 0.68
CA LEU A 99 12.68 6.20 0.80
C LEU A 99 12.40 7.12 2.00
N THR A 100 11.21 7.70 2.05
CA THR A 100 10.78 8.47 3.24
C THR A 100 9.79 7.66 4.04
N MET A 101 9.97 7.63 5.35
CA MET A 101 9.05 7.02 6.30
C MET A 101 8.28 8.11 7.04
N LEU A 102 6.98 7.89 7.21
CA LEU A 102 6.10 8.72 8.04
C LEU A 102 5.50 7.85 9.13
N PHE A 103 5.66 8.28 10.36
CA PHE A 103 5.05 7.69 11.55
C PHE A 103 3.98 8.64 12.06
N VAL A 104 2.75 8.16 12.19
CA VAL A 104 1.60 8.91 12.70
C VAL A 104 1.07 8.20 13.92
N ASP A 105 1.02 8.89 15.05
CA ASP A 105 0.68 8.34 16.36
C ASP A 105 -0.40 9.18 17.06
N VAL A 106 -1.26 8.54 17.86
CA VAL A 106 -2.26 9.23 18.66
C VAL A 106 -1.65 9.69 19.98
N ARG A 107 -1.42 10.98 20.08
CA ARG A 107 -0.82 11.58 21.26
C ARG A 107 -1.67 11.35 22.52
N GLY A 108 -1.11 10.70 23.53
CA GLY A 108 -1.78 10.42 24.78
C GLY A 108 -2.84 9.33 24.73
N SER A 109 -2.75 8.41 23.78
CA SER A 109 -3.65 7.28 23.56
C SER A 109 -3.90 6.45 24.82
N THR A 110 -2.87 6.17 25.62
CA THR A 110 -3.00 5.44 26.89
C THR A 110 -3.93 6.16 27.87
N THR A 111 -3.75 7.48 28.05
CA THR A 111 -4.61 8.28 28.94
C THR A 111 -6.02 8.38 28.42
N ILE A 112 -6.22 8.37 27.09
CA ILE A 112 -7.53 8.35 26.45
C ILE A 112 -8.20 7.00 26.71
N ALA A 113 -7.46 5.89 26.53
CA ALA A 113 -7.96 4.54 26.75
C ALA A 113 -8.42 4.33 28.20
N GLU A 114 -7.68 4.84 29.19
CA GLU A 114 -8.06 4.75 30.61
C GLU A 114 -9.37 5.47 30.96
N LYS A 115 -9.77 6.46 30.15
CA LYS A 115 -10.99 7.29 30.38
C LYS A 115 -12.21 6.85 29.56
N MET A 116 -12.05 5.89 28.67
CA MET A 116 -13.09 5.40 27.77
C MET A 116 -13.36 3.91 28.00
N ASN A 117 -14.55 3.45 27.64
CA ASN A 117 -14.78 2.01 27.56
C ASN A 117 -14.17 1.43 26.26
N ASP A 118 -13.93 0.11 26.24
CA ASP A 118 -13.26 -0.59 25.13
C ASP A 118 -13.94 -0.34 23.78
N SER A 119 -15.27 -0.28 23.76
CA SER A 119 -16.03 -0.05 22.53
C SER A 119 -15.88 1.38 22.00
N GLU A 120 -15.78 2.37 22.87
CA GLU A 120 -15.56 3.77 22.51
C GLU A 120 -14.15 3.97 22.01
N PHE A 121 -13.16 3.42 22.71
CA PHE A 121 -11.76 3.48 22.29
C PHE A 121 -11.56 2.79 20.93
N SER A 122 -12.13 1.61 20.74
CA SER A 122 -12.10 0.91 19.45
C SER A 122 -12.71 1.73 18.30
N ARG A 123 -13.84 2.41 18.55
CA ARG A 123 -14.44 3.31 17.54
C ARG A 123 -13.55 4.52 17.24
N LEU A 124 -12.91 5.10 18.26
CA LEU A 124 -11.97 6.20 18.08
C LEU A 124 -10.78 5.78 17.21
N MET A 125 -10.18 4.63 17.50
CA MET A 125 -9.06 4.11 16.74
C MET A 125 -9.43 3.78 15.29
N ASN A 126 -10.61 3.21 15.05
CA ASN A 126 -11.09 2.96 13.70
C ASN A 126 -11.24 4.26 12.90
N ARG A 127 -11.79 5.31 13.49
CA ARG A 127 -11.90 6.63 12.85
C ARG A 127 -10.53 7.25 12.57
N PHE A 128 -9.59 7.12 13.48
CA PHE A 128 -8.20 7.55 13.28
C PHE A 128 -7.56 6.82 12.10
N TYR A 129 -7.65 5.48 12.05
CA TYR A 129 -7.14 4.71 10.94
C TYR A 129 -7.80 5.09 9.60
N GLU A 130 -9.12 5.22 9.56
CA GLU A 130 -9.84 5.59 8.34
C GLU A 130 -9.39 6.95 7.80
N ALA A 131 -9.29 7.96 8.67
CA ALA A 131 -8.84 9.30 8.30
C ALA A 131 -7.40 9.29 7.80
N THR A 132 -6.49 8.70 8.57
CA THR A 132 -5.05 8.62 8.24
C THR A 132 -4.83 7.84 6.94
N ILE A 133 -5.44 6.66 6.79
CA ILE A 133 -5.33 5.84 5.58
C ILE A 133 -5.83 6.61 4.35
N SER A 134 -6.91 7.37 4.48
CA SER A 134 -7.47 8.15 3.38
C SER A 134 -6.45 9.17 2.85
N VAL A 135 -5.80 9.93 3.73
CA VAL A 135 -4.77 10.91 3.37
C VAL A 135 -3.56 10.22 2.75
N LEU A 136 -3.06 9.17 3.41
CA LEU A 136 -1.87 8.43 2.94
C LEU A 136 -2.06 7.79 1.57
N VAL A 137 -3.25 7.24 1.29
CA VAL A 137 -3.59 6.67 -0.02
C VAL A 137 -3.61 7.73 -1.11
N GLN A 138 -4.17 8.92 -0.81
CA GLN A 138 -4.17 10.05 -1.76
C GLN A 138 -2.77 10.59 -2.04
N ALA A 139 -1.88 10.50 -1.05
CA ALA A 139 -0.47 10.87 -1.18
C ALA A 139 0.41 9.77 -1.82
N ASP A 140 -0.18 8.67 -2.34
CA ASP A 140 0.50 7.51 -2.93
C ASP A 140 1.45 6.77 -1.97
N ALA A 141 1.26 6.90 -0.66
CA ALA A 141 2.03 6.16 0.33
C ALA A 141 1.73 4.65 0.30
N PHE A 142 2.71 3.86 0.66
CA PHE A 142 2.56 2.44 0.97
C PHE A 142 2.36 2.29 2.48
N ILE A 143 1.20 1.80 2.91
CA ILE A 143 0.89 1.62 4.33
C ILE A 143 1.53 0.33 4.80
N ASP A 144 2.59 0.44 5.59
CA ASP A 144 3.35 -0.70 6.07
C ASP A 144 2.69 -1.36 7.28
N LYS A 145 2.39 -0.60 8.33
CA LYS A 145 1.85 -1.14 9.59
C LYS A 145 0.74 -0.27 10.15
N LEU A 146 -0.19 -0.93 10.84
CA LEU A 146 -1.18 -0.38 11.74
C LEU A 146 -1.02 -1.15 13.05
N VAL A 147 -0.43 -0.55 14.07
CA VAL A 147 -0.10 -1.23 15.34
C VAL A 147 -0.52 -0.33 16.50
N GLY A 148 -1.52 -0.79 17.26
CA GLY A 148 -2.02 -0.01 18.40
C GLY A 148 -2.60 1.32 17.94
N ASP A 149 -1.92 2.39 18.24
CA ASP A 149 -2.25 3.77 17.93
C ASP A 149 -1.32 4.40 16.88
N GLU A 150 -0.43 3.59 16.28
CA GLU A 150 0.53 4.01 15.27
C GLU A 150 0.17 3.54 13.85
N VAL A 151 0.37 4.43 12.90
CA VAL A 151 0.36 4.12 11.46
C VAL A 151 1.73 4.42 10.88
N THR A 152 2.37 3.40 10.31
CA THR A 152 3.64 3.55 9.58
C THR A 152 3.38 3.54 8.08
N ALA A 153 3.87 4.56 7.38
CA ALA A 153 3.75 4.70 5.94
C ALA A 153 5.11 4.90 5.27
N LEU A 154 5.28 4.30 4.09
CA LEU A 154 6.49 4.39 3.28
C LEU A 154 6.18 5.14 1.99
N PHE A 155 6.92 6.21 1.74
CA PHE A 155 6.85 6.96 0.49
C PHE A 155 7.99 6.49 -0.40
N ILE A 156 7.69 5.49 -1.22
CA ILE A 156 8.61 4.82 -2.13
C ILE A 156 8.67 5.63 -3.43
N PRO A 157 9.86 5.99 -3.96
CA PRO A 157 9.99 6.82 -5.17
C PRO A 157 9.22 6.29 -6.38
N GLY A 158 9.20 4.98 -6.58
CA GLY A 158 8.47 4.34 -7.68
C GLY A 158 6.95 4.48 -7.59
N PHE A 159 6.40 4.77 -6.40
CA PHE A 159 4.97 5.01 -6.17
C PHE A 159 4.67 6.50 -6.01
N ALA A 160 5.32 7.14 -5.03
CA ALA A 160 5.08 8.54 -4.67
C ALA A 160 5.82 9.55 -5.59
N GLY A 161 6.74 9.07 -6.43
CA GLY A 161 7.53 9.92 -7.31
C GLY A 161 8.79 10.48 -6.65
N LYS A 162 9.54 11.30 -7.40
CA LYS A 162 10.80 11.88 -6.93
C LYS A 162 10.64 12.83 -5.74
N GLU A 163 9.46 13.44 -5.61
CA GLU A 163 9.10 14.35 -4.52
C GLU A 163 8.53 13.60 -3.29
N HIS A 164 8.91 12.33 -3.09
CA HIS A 164 8.37 11.47 -2.03
C HIS A 164 8.53 12.06 -0.63
N ALA A 165 9.64 12.77 -0.37
CA ALA A 165 9.87 13.42 0.93
C ALA A 165 8.91 14.59 1.15
N ARG A 166 8.72 15.45 0.13
CA ARG A 166 7.76 16.57 0.19
C ARG A 166 6.33 16.04 0.41
N ARG A 167 5.93 15.01 -0.34
CA ARG A 167 4.61 14.39 -0.17
C ARG A 167 4.39 13.79 1.22
N ALA A 168 5.44 13.24 1.82
CA ALA A 168 5.34 12.74 3.20
C ALA A 168 5.09 13.87 4.20
N VAL A 169 5.78 15.02 4.04
CA VAL A 169 5.56 16.22 4.87
C VAL A 169 4.17 16.82 4.66
N GLU A 170 3.69 16.87 3.42
CA GLU A 170 2.35 17.38 3.09
C GLU A 170 1.22 16.47 3.60
N ALA A 171 1.49 15.19 3.80
CA ALA A 171 0.52 14.21 4.29
C ALA A 171 0.46 14.13 5.83
N GLY A 172 1.48 14.61 6.55
CA GLY A 172 1.59 14.63 8.02
C GLY A 172 1.04 15.93 8.60
#